data_c89ab0d0457878ad0dce6de816553ca7
#
_entry.id   c89ab0d0457878ad0dce6de816553ca7
#
_cell.length_a   1.000
_cell.length_b   1.000
_cell.length_c   1.000
_cell.angle_alpha   90.00
_cell.angle_beta   90.00
_cell.angle_gamma   90.00
#
_symmetry.space_group_name_H-M   'P 1'
#
loop_
_entity.id
_entity.type
_entity.pdbx_description
1 polymer ?
#
loop_
_entity_poly.entity_id
_entity_poly.type
_entity_poly.pdbx_seq_one_letter_code
_entity_poly.pdbx_strand_id
1 'polypeptide(L)'
;MLTVLGSPRRACDGLTRRETLKVGALSALGAFGLPHILEANEARRASRPGRAKSVILLYLLGGAATQDMIDLKVNGPADIRGEFQPISTSVPGIHLCEHLPRMSQWMHKIALVRSLNHRAGCHNTLPSYTGSEVMTPDNTVTRDTFPPSMGSVCELLRVEGQGGRAIDRNAELPDYVYMPCYLGWGQAIRRAGPYGGFLGKRYDALTTEVSPYKAPGDTRGSPGNPATVLGEPRLPDSVLAPEVTIDRLNTRRTLSQQLEDSLRRADSQVPIDNFDRTQRRAFNLLTSNELRSAFELDREDPRLRDRYGRTLFGNCSLIARRLVERGVRFINVTWDLFWDRVQINYDAWDTHTRNFHVLKNVNLPEFDQTYSTLLEDLQARGLLDETLVVVMSEMGRTPRINGNAGRDHWTYCYGMWFAGGGIRGGTVVGESDGQAAYVKDRPVSPGDVVATIYEALGIDPDIPVHDRSGRPMGASHGGRPIREIL
;
A
#
# COMPACT_ATOMS: atom_id res chain seq x y z
N MET A 1 -22.62 48.55 13.22
CA MET A 1 -21.70 49.16 12.23
C MET A 1 -21.35 50.54 12.75
N LEU A 2 -20.11 50.75 13.22
CA LEU A 2 -19.65 52.07 13.68
C LEU A 2 -19.32 52.91 12.44
N THR A 3 -20.03 54.00 12.24
CA THR A 3 -19.75 54.94 11.16
C THR A 3 -19.01 56.16 11.72
N VAL A 4 -17.76 56.32 11.33
CA VAL A 4 -16.96 57.51 11.70
C VAL A 4 -17.16 58.55 10.57
N LEU A 5 -17.76 59.66 10.93
CA LEU A 5 -18.00 60.78 10.01
C LEU A 5 -16.78 61.73 10.03
N GLY A 6 -16.14 61.94 8.88
CA GLY A 6 -15.04 62.89 8.69
C GLY A 6 -14.62 62.95 7.23
N SER A 7 -13.98 64.04 6.81
CA SER A 7 -13.50 64.21 5.43
C SER A 7 -12.39 63.19 5.09
N PRO A 8 -12.43 62.62 3.90
CA PRO A 8 -11.42 61.60 3.50
C PRO A 8 -10.06 62.26 3.28
N ARG A 9 -9.08 61.97 4.12
CA ARG A 9 -7.65 62.32 3.90
C ARG A 9 -6.88 61.03 3.59
N ARG A 10 -6.12 61.04 2.51
CA ARG A 10 -5.25 59.92 2.13
C ARG A 10 -3.91 60.00 2.86
N ALA A 11 -3.39 58.88 3.33
CA ALA A 11 -2.02 58.74 3.81
C ALA A 11 -1.04 58.66 2.61
N CYS A 12 0.27 58.74 2.86
CA CYS A 12 1.31 58.77 1.81
C CYS A 12 1.34 57.50 0.94
N ASP A 13 0.76 56.40 1.40
CA ASP A 13 0.59 55.15 0.70
C ASP A 13 -0.70 55.03 -0.15
N GLY A 14 -1.47 56.13 -0.22
CA GLY A 14 -2.69 56.20 -1.00
C GLY A 14 -3.95 55.65 -0.31
N LEU A 15 -3.83 55.06 0.88
CA LEU A 15 -4.94 54.53 1.65
C LEU A 15 -5.64 55.61 2.47
N THR A 16 -6.96 55.52 2.63
CA THR A 16 -7.71 56.43 3.52
C THR A 16 -7.70 55.90 4.95
N ARG A 17 -7.74 56.77 5.99
CA ARG A 17 -7.88 56.39 7.40
C ARG A 17 -9.08 55.45 7.63
N ARG A 18 -10.11 55.56 6.81
CA ARG A 18 -11.30 54.70 6.87
C ARG A 18 -11.00 53.27 6.37
N GLU A 19 -10.14 53.12 5.36
CA GLU A 19 -9.69 51.83 4.87
C GLU A 19 -8.74 51.16 5.87
N THR A 20 -7.85 51.94 6.46
CA THR A 20 -6.94 51.43 7.55
C THR A 20 -7.74 51.01 8.78
N LEU A 21 -8.81 51.74 9.17
CA LEU A 21 -9.69 51.36 10.26
C LEU A 21 -10.57 50.16 9.94
N LYS A 22 -10.98 49.98 8.68
CA LYS A 22 -11.69 48.75 8.24
C LYS A 22 -10.78 47.53 8.30
N VAL A 23 -9.54 47.65 7.86
CA VAL A 23 -8.54 46.60 7.95
C VAL A 23 -8.19 46.29 9.42
N GLY A 24 -8.03 47.34 10.26
CA GLY A 24 -7.78 47.18 11.69
C GLY A 24 -8.97 46.60 12.46
N ALA A 25 -10.21 46.93 12.09
CA ALA A 25 -11.41 46.31 12.68
C ALA A 25 -11.59 44.86 12.25
N LEU A 26 -11.21 44.48 11.01
CA LEU A 26 -11.14 43.10 10.54
C LEU A 26 -10.06 42.31 11.29
N SER A 27 -8.93 42.93 11.62
CA SER A 27 -7.87 42.30 12.42
C SER A 27 -8.20 42.24 13.93
N ALA A 28 -9.00 43.15 14.47
CA ALA A 28 -9.50 43.08 15.86
C ALA A 28 -10.65 42.05 16.03
N LEU A 29 -11.39 41.74 14.94
CA LEU A 29 -12.27 40.58 14.87
C LEU A 29 -11.46 39.25 14.64
N GLY A 30 -10.14 39.39 14.58
CA GLY A 30 -9.15 38.33 14.36
C GLY A 30 -8.97 37.36 15.52
N ALA A 31 -9.77 37.43 16.60
CA ALA A 31 -9.97 36.31 17.52
C ALA A 31 -10.58 35.09 16.79
N PHE A 32 -11.11 35.28 15.58
CA PHE A 32 -11.50 34.25 14.61
C PHE A 32 -10.62 34.30 13.35
N GLY A 33 -9.37 34.67 13.51
CA GLY A 33 -8.43 34.87 12.41
C GLY A 33 -8.04 33.51 11.77
N LEU A 34 -7.46 33.63 10.57
CA LEU A 34 -6.96 32.53 9.78
C LEU A 34 -6.20 31.46 10.60
N PRO A 35 -5.35 31.80 11.63
CA PRO A 35 -4.71 30.82 12.48
C PRO A 35 -5.71 29.92 13.23
N HIS A 36 -6.73 30.49 13.86
CA HIS A 36 -7.73 29.70 14.59
C HIS A 36 -8.63 28.89 13.67
N ILE A 37 -8.90 29.38 12.44
CA ILE A 37 -9.60 28.59 11.42
C ILE A 37 -8.71 27.44 10.95
N LEU A 38 -7.41 27.67 10.80
CA LEU A 38 -6.43 26.63 10.44
C LEU A 38 -6.28 25.62 11.57
N GLU A 39 -6.10 26.06 12.82
CA GLU A 39 -6.05 25.18 14.01
C GLU A 39 -7.36 24.39 14.18
N ALA A 40 -8.52 25.01 14.00
CA ALA A 40 -9.81 24.32 14.04
C ALA A 40 -9.99 23.32 12.89
N ASN A 41 -9.46 23.63 11.71
CA ASN A 41 -9.42 22.71 10.58
C ASN A 41 -8.42 21.56 10.82
N GLU A 42 -7.26 21.84 11.40
CA GLU A 42 -6.29 20.83 11.81
C GLU A 42 -6.86 19.92 12.90
N ALA A 43 -7.50 20.50 13.93
CA ALA A 43 -8.19 19.73 14.97
C ALA A 43 -9.36 18.90 14.41
N ARG A 44 -10.10 19.43 13.44
CA ARG A 44 -11.16 18.68 12.74
C ARG A 44 -10.59 17.56 11.84
N ARG A 45 -9.45 17.79 11.17
CA ARG A 45 -8.76 16.78 10.37
C ARG A 45 -8.19 15.69 11.28
N ALA A 46 -7.54 16.07 12.38
CA ALA A 46 -7.00 15.15 13.38
C ALA A 46 -8.09 14.35 14.13
N SER A 47 -9.32 14.82 14.19
CA SER A 47 -10.42 14.17 14.92
C SER A 47 -11.36 13.31 14.06
N ARG A 48 -11.11 13.15 12.76
CA ARG A 48 -11.88 12.21 11.94
C ARG A 48 -11.34 10.81 12.15
N PRO A 49 -12.04 9.95 12.92
CA PRO A 49 -11.61 8.56 13.01
C PRO A 49 -11.70 7.95 11.62
N GLY A 50 -10.58 7.43 11.11
CA GLY A 50 -10.58 6.62 9.91
C GLY A 50 -11.51 5.42 10.13
N ARG A 51 -12.19 5.00 9.08
CA ARG A 51 -13.03 3.80 9.14
C ARG A 51 -12.16 2.56 9.14
N ALA A 52 -11.02 2.58 8.44
CA ALA A 52 -10.08 1.48 8.40
C ALA A 52 -9.11 1.53 9.59
N LYS A 53 -8.95 0.42 10.27
CA LYS A 53 -7.91 0.17 11.27
C LYS A 53 -6.65 -0.42 10.64
N SER A 54 -6.83 -1.21 9.58
CA SER A 54 -5.77 -1.91 8.86
C SER A 54 -5.92 -1.77 7.34
N VAL A 55 -4.79 -1.90 6.65
CA VAL A 55 -4.70 -1.98 5.18
C VAL A 55 -4.05 -3.28 4.78
N ILE A 56 -4.66 -4.00 3.85
CA ILE A 56 -4.01 -5.08 3.10
C ILE A 56 -3.80 -4.57 1.68
N LEU A 57 -2.54 -4.38 1.30
CA LEU A 57 -2.14 -4.01 -0.05
C LEU A 57 -1.74 -5.27 -0.82
N LEU A 58 -2.56 -5.69 -1.78
CA LEU A 58 -2.25 -6.75 -2.73
C LEU A 58 -1.56 -6.12 -3.94
N TYR A 59 -0.29 -6.39 -4.11
CA TYR A 59 0.54 -5.75 -5.12
C TYR A 59 0.86 -6.73 -6.25
N LEU A 60 0.39 -6.41 -7.45
CA LEU A 60 0.54 -7.23 -8.65
C LEU A 60 1.77 -6.75 -9.44
N LEU A 61 2.95 -7.20 -9.00
CA LEU A 61 4.23 -6.73 -9.55
C LEU A 61 4.39 -7.11 -11.01
N GLY A 62 4.79 -6.13 -11.80
CA GLY A 62 5.04 -6.30 -13.23
C GLY A 62 4.07 -5.55 -14.13
N GLY A 63 3.03 -4.90 -13.57
CA GLY A 63 2.06 -4.15 -14.37
C GLY A 63 0.92 -5.03 -14.87
N ALA A 64 -0.07 -5.29 -14.03
CA ALA A 64 -1.25 -6.05 -14.41
C ALA A 64 -1.96 -5.42 -15.62
N ALA A 65 -2.33 -6.24 -16.62
CA ALA A 65 -3.08 -5.80 -17.80
C ALA A 65 -4.55 -5.53 -17.43
N THR A 66 -4.78 -4.43 -16.71
CA THR A 66 -6.09 -4.11 -16.12
C THR A 66 -7.17 -3.86 -17.18
N GLN A 67 -6.80 -3.48 -18.41
CA GLN A 67 -7.73 -3.43 -19.54
C GLN A 67 -8.29 -4.81 -19.92
N ASP A 68 -7.55 -5.90 -19.67
CA ASP A 68 -8.04 -7.26 -19.88
C ASP A 68 -8.79 -7.81 -18.65
N MET A 69 -8.89 -7.05 -17.58
CA MET A 69 -9.51 -7.46 -16.31
C MET A 69 -10.79 -6.69 -16.00
N ILE A 70 -10.70 -5.36 -15.93
CA ILE A 70 -11.74 -4.46 -15.39
C ILE A 70 -12.18 -3.35 -16.37
N ASP A 71 -11.52 -3.21 -17.52
CA ASP A 71 -11.79 -2.12 -18.48
C ASP A 71 -11.78 -2.62 -19.94
N LEU A 72 -12.45 -3.76 -20.18
CA LEU A 72 -12.50 -4.41 -21.49
C LEU A 72 -13.06 -3.48 -22.59
N LYS A 73 -12.33 -3.35 -23.68
CA LYS A 73 -12.71 -2.54 -24.83
C LYS A 73 -13.38 -3.42 -25.92
N VAL A 74 -14.52 -4.02 -25.59
CA VAL A 74 -15.22 -5.01 -26.42
C VAL A 74 -15.54 -4.54 -27.83
N ASN A 75 -15.75 -3.23 -28.01
CA ASN A 75 -16.02 -2.61 -29.30
C ASN A 75 -14.76 -2.10 -30.02
N GLY A 76 -13.59 -2.29 -29.40
CA GLY A 76 -12.30 -1.89 -29.97
C GLY A 76 -11.82 -2.84 -31.05
N PRO A 77 -10.79 -2.44 -31.84
CA PRO A 77 -10.14 -3.33 -32.81
C PRO A 77 -9.54 -4.56 -32.09
N ALA A 78 -9.38 -5.66 -32.85
CA ALA A 78 -8.96 -6.95 -32.29
C ALA A 78 -7.58 -6.90 -31.62
N ASP A 79 -6.68 -6.06 -32.12
CA ASP A 79 -5.33 -5.85 -31.56
C ASP A 79 -5.32 -5.02 -30.25
N ILE A 80 -6.49 -4.52 -29.81
CA ILE A 80 -6.68 -3.77 -28.56
C ILE A 80 -7.57 -4.53 -27.58
N ARG A 81 -8.77 -4.99 -28.04
CA ARG A 81 -9.77 -5.60 -27.15
C ARG A 81 -9.34 -6.93 -26.52
N GLY A 82 -8.39 -7.64 -27.14
CA GLY A 82 -7.93 -8.96 -26.67
C GLY A 82 -8.93 -10.09 -26.89
N GLU A 83 -8.73 -11.20 -26.17
CA GLU A 83 -9.50 -12.44 -26.36
C GLU A 83 -10.65 -12.59 -25.35
N PHE A 84 -10.57 -11.89 -24.19
CA PHE A 84 -11.48 -12.13 -23.08
C PHE A 84 -12.83 -11.45 -23.27
N GLN A 85 -13.86 -12.10 -22.76
CA GLN A 85 -15.24 -11.63 -22.83
C GLN A 85 -15.68 -11.01 -21.50
N PRO A 86 -16.56 -10.00 -21.54
CA PRO A 86 -17.13 -9.42 -20.34
C PRO A 86 -18.20 -10.32 -19.75
N ILE A 87 -18.24 -10.42 -18.42
CA ILE A 87 -19.34 -10.99 -17.66
C ILE A 87 -20.02 -9.92 -16.81
N SER A 88 -21.31 -10.11 -16.54
CA SER A 88 -22.07 -9.28 -15.63
C SER A 88 -21.59 -9.47 -14.20
N THR A 89 -21.73 -8.40 -13.39
CA THR A 89 -21.38 -8.43 -11.96
C THR A 89 -22.61 -8.29 -11.07
N SER A 90 -22.43 -8.34 -9.76
CA SER A 90 -23.49 -8.04 -8.79
C SER A 90 -24.01 -6.59 -8.86
N VAL A 91 -23.37 -5.72 -9.66
CA VAL A 91 -23.78 -4.33 -9.88
C VAL A 91 -24.13 -4.13 -11.36
N PRO A 92 -25.39 -3.81 -11.70
CA PRO A 92 -25.79 -3.58 -13.08
C PRO A 92 -24.94 -2.52 -13.78
N GLY A 93 -24.55 -2.79 -15.02
CA GLY A 93 -23.74 -1.88 -15.85
C GLY A 93 -22.22 -1.96 -15.59
N ILE A 94 -21.76 -2.70 -14.59
CA ILE A 94 -20.34 -2.97 -14.38
C ILE A 94 -20.03 -4.39 -14.85
N HIS A 95 -19.02 -4.50 -15.70
CA HIS A 95 -18.56 -5.78 -16.27
C HIS A 95 -17.11 -6.02 -15.90
N LEU A 96 -16.75 -7.28 -15.69
CA LEU A 96 -15.39 -7.77 -15.49
C LEU A 96 -15.06 -8.82 -16.56
N CYS A 97 -13.80 -9.19 -16.66
CA CYS A 97 -13.34 -10.30 -17.48
C CYS A 97 -13.98 -11.63 -17.03
N GLU A 98 -14.31 -12.51 -17.98
CA GLU A 98 -14.90 -13.84 -17.75
C GLU A 98 -14.08 -14.75 -16.81
N HIS A 99 -12.79 -14.47 -16.63
CA HIS A 99 -11.90 -15.20 -15.74
C HIS A 99 -11.87 -14.67 -14.29
N LEU A 100 -12.79 -13.73 -13.95
CA LEU A 100 -13.02 -13.19 -12.62
C LEU A 100 -14.43 -13.45 -12.08
N PRO A 101 -14.96 -14.69 -12.19
CA PRO A 101 -16.37 -14.99 -11.87
C PRO A 101 -16.70 -14.84 -10.38
N ARG A 102 -15.74 -15.07 -9.47
CA ARG A 102 -15.96 -14.90 -8.03
C ARG A 102 -15.93 -13.42 -7.65
N MET A 103 -14.93 -12.66 -8.14
CA MET A 103 -14.82 -11.22 -7.92
C MET A 103 -16.08 -10.49 -8.44
N SER A 104 -16.68 -10.97 -9.55
CA SER A 104 -17.90 -10.38 -10.10
C SER A 104 -19.07 -10.36 -9.10
N GLN A 105 -19.16 -11.36 -8.23
CA GLN A 105 -20.18 -11.43 -7.16
C GLN A 105 -19.93 -10.43 -6.02
N TRP A 106 -18.68 -9.99 -5.86
CA TRP A 106 -18.26 -9.04 -4.83
C TRP A 106 -18.26 -7.59 -5.30
N MET A 107 -18.63 -7.31 -6.56
CA MET A 107 -18.53 -5.96 -7.14
C MET A 107 -19.27 -4.90 -6.33
N HIS A 108 -20.37 -5.26 -5.66
CA HIS A 108 -21.10 -4.36 -4.75
C HIS A 108 -20.29 -3.91 -3.51
N LYS A 109 -19.16 -4.55 -3.21
CA LYS A 109 -18.20 -4.18 -2.14
C LYS A 109 -16.91 -3.58 -2.69
N ILE A 110 -16.73 -3.53 -4.01
CA ILE A 110 -15.50 -3.13 -4.68
C ILE A 110 -15.71 -1.79 -5.39
N ALA A 111 -14.78 -0.87 -5.24
CA ALA A 111 -14.70 0.36 -6.03
C ALA A 111 -13.55 0.27 -7.02
N LEU A 112 -13.81 0.45 -8.30
CA LEU A 112 -12.82 0.42 -9.37
C LEU A 112 -12.33 1.84 -9.70
N VAL A 113 -11.02 2.00 -9.94
CA VAL A 113 -10.43 3.19 -10.53
C VAL A 113 -9.84 2.79 -11.88
N ARG A 114 -10.27 3.43 -12.97
CA ARG A 114 -9.84 3.11 -14.35
C ARG A 114 -8.97 4.20 -14.97
N SER A 115 -8.54 5.17 -14.20
CA SER A 115 -7.86 6.38 -14.67
C SER A 115 -6.57 6.68 -13.94
N LEU A 116 -5.98 5.67 -13.27
CA LEU A 116 -4.68 5.84 -12.63
C LEU A 116 -3.60 6.03 -13.71
N ASN A 117 -2.74 7.02 -13.50
CA ASN A 117 -1.69 7.35 -14.45
C ASN A 117 -0.51 8.04 -13.77
N HIS A 118 0.68 7.90 -14.33
CA HIS A 118 1.86 8.65 -13.92
C HIS A 118 2.91 8.71 -15.04
N ARG A 119 3.95 9.53 -14.84
CA ARG A 119 5.06 9.69 -15.79
C ARG A 119 6.42 9.36 -15.22
N ALA A 120 6.45 8.64 -14.12
CA ALA A 120 7.68 8.37 -13.36
C ALA A 120 8.55 7.23 -13.90
N GLY A 121 8.20 6.68 -15.07
CA GLY A 121 8.90 5.55 -15.69
C GLY A 121 8.23 4.20 -15.40
N CYS A 122 8.49 3.23 -16.27
CA CYS A 122 8.02 1.86 -16.12
C CYS A 122 8.80 1.14 -15.03
N HIS A 123 8.21 0.14 -14.40
CA HIS A 123 8.79 -0.60 -13.25
C HIS A 123 9.31 0.27 -12.11
N ASN A 124 8.99 1.57 -12.10
CA ASN A 124 9.25 2.43 -10.97
C ASN A 124 8.17 2.23 -9.91
N THR A 125 8.51 1.53 -8.85
CA THR A 125 7.57 1.22 -7.76
C THR A 125 7.39 2.36 -6.75
N LEU A 126 8.24 3.40 -6.79
CA LEU A 126 8.13 4.55 -5.87
C LEU A 126 6.76 5.21 -5.90
N PRO A 127 6.16 5.56 -7.08
CA PRO A 127 4.86 6.23 -7.09
C PRO A 127 3.78 5.45 -6.34
N SER A 128 3.68 4.15 -6.56
CA SER A 128 2.65 3.32 -5.96
C SER A 128 2.82 3.13 -4.44
N TYR A 129 4.05 3.18 -3.92
CA TYR A 129 4.29 3.04 -2.48
C TYR A 129 4.33 4.35 -1.72
N THR A 130 4.67 5.45 -2.39
CA THR A 130 4.95 6.73 -1.72
C THR A 130 4.06 7.88 -2.17
N GLY A 131 3.39 7.76 -3.31
CA GLY A 131 2.66 8.86 -3.97
C GLY A 131 3.57 9.83 -4.75
N SER A 132 4.89 9.66 -4.68
CA SER A 132 5.85 10.57 -5.30
C SER A 132 6.19 10.13 -6.72
N GLU A 133 5.99 11.01 -7.68
CA GLU A 133 6.31 10.76 -9.09
C GLU A 133 7.76 11.11 -9.45
N VAL A 134 8.70 10.84 -8.54
CA VAL A 134 10.11 11.01 -8.86
C VAL A 134 10.51 10.03 -9.97
N MET A 135 10.99 10.57 -11.07
CA MET A 135 11.52 9.75 -12.17
C MET A 135 12.79 9.03 -11.73
N THR A 136 12.79 7.72 -11.84
CA THR A 136 13.97 6.89 -11.61
C THR A 136 14.13 5.89 -12.75
N PRO A 137 15.36 5.44 -13.04
CA PRO A 137 15.55 4.33 -13.97
C PRO A 137 14.82 3.08 -13.50
N ASP A 138 14.45 2.21 -14.42
CA ASP A 138 13.94 0.88 -14.13
C ASP A 138 14.90 0.14 -13.18
N ASN A 139 14.32 -0.70 -12.30
CA ASN A 139 15.09 -1.47 -11.32
C ASN A 139 15.94 -0.63 -10.35
N THR A 140 15.50 0.59 -10.05
CA THR A 140 16.21 1.44 -9.11
C THR A 140 16.28 0.80 -7.73
N VAL A 141 17.52 0.65 -7.23
CA VAL A 141 17.78 0.17 -5.87
C VAL A 141 17.32 1.21 -4.86
N THR A 142 16.77 0.75 -3.73
CA THR A 142 16.34 1.65 -2.64
C THR A 142 17.47 2.56 -2.15
N ARG A 143 17.13 3.80 -1.83
CA ARG A 143 18.07 4.82 -1.31
C ARG A 143 17.45 5.56 -0.14
N ASP A 144 18.31 5.98 0.78
CA ASP A 144 17.93 6.77 1.96
C ASP A 144 17.48 8.20 1.63
N THR A 145 17.50 8.61 0.37
CA THR A 145 17.03 9.91 -0.10
C THR A 145 15.64 9.86 -0.70
N PHE A 146 15.08 8.67 -0.89
CA PHE A 146 13.74 8.50 -1.44
C PHE A 146 12.66 8.77 -0.38
N PRO A 147 11.46 9.13 -0.80
CA PRO A 147 10.32 9.25 0.11
C PRO A 147 10.03 7.93 0.83
N PRO A 148 9.50 7.97 2.06
CA PRO A 148 9.07 6.78 2.78
C PRO A 148 7.81 6.19 2.16
N SER A 149 7.66 4.88 2.27
CA SER A 149 6.42 4.19 1.91
C SER A 149 5.27 4.49 2.87
N MET A 150 4.04 4.28 2.42
CA MET A 150 2.83 4.42 3.26
C MET A 150 2.93 3.64 4.57
N GLY A 151 3.38 2.40 4.50
CA GLY A 151 3.54 1.57 5.70
C GLY A 151 4.62 2.10 6.64
N SER A 152 5.70 2.67 6.11
CA SER A 152 6.75 3.30 6.90
C SER A 152 6.28 4.57 7.60
N VAL A 153 5.39 5.34 6.98
CA VAL A 153 4.73 6.48 7.63
C VAL A 153 3.80 5.99 8.74
N CYS A 154 3.04 4.92 8.53
CA CYS A 154 2.23 4.32 9.61
C CYS A 154 3.08 3.91 10.82
N GLU A 155 4.25 3.29 10.58
CA GLU A 155 5.20 2.93 11.64
C GLU A 155 5.77 4.16 12.35
N LEU A 156 6.12 5.23 11.61
CA LEU A 156 6.56 6.51 12.16
C LEU A 156 5.52 7.10 13.12
N LEU A 157 4.27 7.20 12.67
CA LEU A 157 3.19 7.81 13.45
C LEU A 157 2.89 7.04 14.74
N ARG A 158 3.02 5.72 14.72
CA ARG A 158 2.91 4.90 15.93
C ARG A 158 4.02 5.23 16.94
N VAL A 159 5.25 5.33 16.45
CA VAL A 159 6.43 5.56 17.31
C VAL A 159 6.44 6.96 17.91
N GLU A 160 5.99 7.96 17.15
CA GLU A 160 5.99 9.36 17.57
C GLU A 160 4.68 9.83 18.22
N GLY A 161 3.64 8.99 18.23
CA GLY A 161 2.34 9.32 18.81
C GLY A 161 1.55 10.37 18.04
N GLN A 162 1.85 10.54 16.75
CA GLN A 162 1.14 11.48 15.88
C GLN A 162 -0.07 10.81 15.23
N GLY A 163 -0.99 11.63 14.69
CA GLY A 163 -2.18 11.13 13.98
C GLY A 163 -3.25 10.53 14.91
N GLY A 164 -3.35 11.02 16.17
CA GLY A 164 -4.38 10.63 17.12
C GLY A 164 -4.14 9.29 17.82
N ARG A 165 -3.00 8.66 17.62
CA ARG A 165 -2.57 7.46 18.35
C ARG A 165 -1.69 7.82 19.55
N ALA A 166 -1.93 7.14 20.68
CA ALA A 166 -0.99 7.16 21.79
C ALA A 166 0.35 6.55 21.37
N ILE A 167 1.45 7.09 21.91
CA ILE A 167 2.78 6.51 21.71
C ILE A 167 2.79 5.11 22.31
N ASP A 168 2.90 4.10 21.46
CA ASP A 168 3.12 2.72 21.87
C ASP A 168 4.55 2.30 21.50
N ARG A 169 5.50 2.69 22.35
CA ARG A 169 6.91 2.33 22.18
C ARG A 169 7.20 0.87 22.52
N ASN A 170 6.26 0.19 23.15
CA ASN A 170 6.39 -1.19 23.63
C ASN A 170 5.52 -2.17 22.87
N ALA A 171 4.84 -1.75 21.79
CA ALA A 171 4.04 -2.67 20.97
C ALA A 171 4.91 -3.84 20.49
N GLU A 172 4.46 -5.03 20.81
CA GLU A 172 5.15 -6.27 20.44
C GLU A 172 5.06 -6.52 18.92
N LEU A 173 4.02 -5.95 18.27
CA LEU A 173 3.77 -6.14 16.83
C LEU A 173 4.25 -4.93 16.03
N PRO A 174 4.85 -5.14 14.84
CA PRO A 174 5.14 -4.07 13.90
C PRO A 174 3.83 -3.54 13.29
N ASP A 175 3.76 -2.24 12.98
CA ASP A 175 2.65 -1.70 12.20
C ASP A 175 2.78 -1.99 10.70
N TYR A 176 3.97 -2.35 10.21
CA TYR A 176 4.22 -2.62 8.80
C TYR A 176 4.88 -3.98 8.55
N VAL A 177 4.17 -4.85 7.82
CA VAL A 177 4.65 -6.18 7.39
C VAL A 177 4.62 -6.27 5.87
N TYR A 178 5.67 -6.84 5.29
CA TYR A 178 5.81 -7.05 3.85
C TYR A 178 6.09 -8.53 3.53
N MET A 179 5.28 -9.13 2.68
CA MET A 179 5.34 -10.54 2.26
C MET A 179 5.38 -10.69 0.74
N PRO A 180 5.94 -11.77 0.22
CA PRO A 180 6.55 -12.93 0.91
C PRO A 180 8.01 -12.73 1.30
N CYS A 181 8.67 -11.70 0.77
CA CYS A 181 10.06 -11.34 1.02
C CYS A 181 10.28 -9.91 0.48
N TYR A 182 11.46 -9.32 0.68
CA TYR A 182 11.68 -7.94 0.21
C TYR A 182 11.46 -7.80 -1.31
N LEU A 183 10.97 -6.64 -1.75
CA LEU A 183 10.69 -6.35 -3.14
C LEU A 183 11.99 -6.38 -3.97
N GLY A 184 12.02 -7.22 -5.00
CA GLY A 184 13.17 -7.34 -5.88
C GLY A 184 12.87 -8.17 -7.12
N TRP A 185 13.61 -7.97 -8.19
CA TRP A 185 13.61 -8.87 -9.34
C TRP A 185 14.41 -10.13 -9.00
N GLY A 186 13.72 -11.26 -8.89
CA GLY A 186 14.35 -12.50 -8.51
C GLY A 186 15.15 -12.42 -7.20
N GLN A 187 14.85 -11.47 -6.35
CA GLN A 187 15.54 -11.22 -5.08
C GLN A 187 17.02 -10.80 -5.21
N ALA A 188 17.47 -10.48 -6.43
CA ALA A 188 18.86 -10.07 -6.68
C ALA A 188 19.17 -8.67 -6.14
N ILE A 189 18.19 -7.77 -6.17
CA ILE A 189 18.31 -6.37 -5.69
C ILE A 189 17.09 -5.96 -4.87
N ARG A 190 17.29 -5.03 -3.93
CA ARG A 190 16.18 -4.38 -3.23
C ARG A 190 15.68 -3.20 -4.05
N ARG A 191 14.52 -3.35 -4.68
CA ARG A 191 13.90 -2.26 -5.46
C ARG A 191 13.40 -1.16 -4.53
N ALA A 192 13.50 0.08 -5.03
CA ALA A 192 12.93 1.23 -4.32
C ALA A 192 11.41 1.08 -4.16
N GLY A 193 10.84 1.60 -3.09
CA GLY A 193 9.39 1.61 -2.83
C GLY A 193 9.03 1.31 -1.38
N PRO A 194 8.93 0.04 -0.95
CA PRO A 194 8.34 -0.34 0.35
C PRO A 194 9.29 -0.16 1.54
N TYR A 195 10.03 0.94 1.60
CA TYR A 195 11.06 1.18 2.63
C TYR A 195 10.87 2.53 3.31
N GLY A 196 11.59 2.72 4.41
CA GLY A 196 11.59 3.96 5.20
C GLY A 196 12.18 5.17 4.49
N GLY A 197 12.95 4.96 3.41
CA GLY A 197 13.56 6.05 2.66
C GLY A 197 14.35 7.00 3.57
N PHE A 198 14.10 8.30 3.47
CA PHE A 198 14.81 9.30 4.29
C PHE A 198 14.48 9.24 5.78
N LEU A 199 13.40 8.56 6.20
CA LEU A 199 13.13 8.29 7.61
C LEU A 199 14.14 7.32 8.23
N GLY A 200 14.78 6.50 7.38
CA GLY A 200 15.77 5.50 7.78
C GLY A 200 15.18 4.09 7.97
N LYS A 201 16.09 3.13 8.03
CA LYS A 201 15.79 1.68 8.05
C LYS A 201 14.91 1.22 9.23
N ARG A 202 14.89 1.97 10.31
CA ARG A 202 14.05 1.66 11.49
C ARG A 202 12.56 1.63 11.20
N TYR A 203 12.15 2.28 10.10
CA TYR A 203 10.76 2.33 9.62
C TYR A 203 10.51 1.42 8.42
N ASP A 204 11.50 0.61 8.01
CA ASP A 204 11.29 -0.41 7.00
C ASP A 204 10.25 -1.42 7.47
N ALA A 205 9.55 -2.05 6.53
CA ALA A 205 8.67 -3.15 6.83
C ALA A 205 9.41 -4.29 7.54
N LEU A 206 8.70 -5.03 8.39
CA LEU A 206 9.11 -6.39 8.70
C LEU A 206 8.92 -7.23 7.44
N THR A 207 10.01 -7.65 6.83
CA THR A 207 9.96 -8.55 5.67
C THR A 207 10.05 -10.00 6.13
N THR A 208 9.26 -10.86 5.50
CA THR A 208 9.34 -12.32 5.72
C THR A 208 10.38 -12.97 4.82
N GLU A 209 10.62 -14.24 5.04
CA GLU A 209 11.43 -15.10 4.19
C GLU A 209 10.58 -16.22 3.62
N VAL A 210 10.92 -16.69 2.43
CA VAL A 210 10.24 -17.81 1.79
C VAL A 210 11.20 -18.64 0.95
N SER A 211 10.92 -19.93 0.86
CA SER A 211 11.52 -20.85 -0.10
C SER A 211 10.43 -21.24 -1.11
N PRO A 212 10.24 -20.47 -2.19
CA PRO A 212 9.21 -20.76 -3.17
C PRO A 212 9.59 -22.00 -3.99
N TYR A 213 8.60 -22.77 -4.38
CA TYR A 213 8.79 -23.98 -5.18
C TYR A 213 7.62 -24.21 -6.14
N LYS A 214 7.82 -25.09 -7.09
CA LYS A 214 6.80 -25.66 -7.97
C LYS A 214 6.40 -27.05 -7.46
N ALA A 215 5.12 -27.38 -7.54
CA ALA A 215 4.66 -28.70 -7.08
C ALA A 215 5.44 -29.84 -7.76
N PRO A 216 5.89 -30.88 -7.01
CA PRO A 216 6.53 -32.04 -7.60
C PRO A 216 5.64 -32.70 -8.65
N GLY A 217 6.19 -33.00 -9.82
CA GLY A 217 5.43 -33.58 -10.94
C GLY A 217 4.51 -32.61 -11.67
N ASP A 218 4.50 -31.33 -11.29
CA ASP A 218 3.75 -30.30 -12.02
C ASP A 218 4.41 -30.04 -13.38
N THR A 219 3.76 -30.49 -14.44
CA THR A 219 4.19 -30.27 -15.82
C THR A 219 3.94 -28.82 -16.27
N ARG A 220 3.17 -28.05 -15.51
CA ARG A 220 3.07 -26.60 -15.69
C ARG A 220 4.46 -26.00 -15.51
N GLY A 221 4.79 -24.97 -16.28
CA GLY A 221 6.16 -24.43 -16.32
C GLY A 221 7.05 -25.08 -17.37
N SER A 222 6.55 -26.10 -18.10
CA SER A 222 7.14 -26.51 -19.36
C SER A 222 6.94 -25.42 -20.41
N PRO A 223 7.75 -25.36 -21.48
CA PRO A 223 7.53 -24.39 -22.54
C PRO A 223 6.06 -24.38 -22.98
N GLY A 224 5.39 -23.21 -22.83
CA GLY A 224 3.96 -23.05 -23.17
C GLY A 224 2.96 -23.28 -22.03
N ASN A 225 3.33 -23.80 -20.88
CA ASN A 225 2.40 -24.07 -19.78
C ASN A 225 2.85 -23.36 -18.49
N PRO A 226 2.21 -22.25 -18.07
CA PRO A 226 2.59 -21.50 -16.88
C PRO A 226 2.37 -22.31 -15.59
N ALA A 227 3.25 -22.14 -14.62
CA ALA A 227 3.22 -22.84 -13.35
C ALA A 227 2.82 -21.91 -12.19
N THR A 228 2.05 -22.45 -11.26
CA THR A 228 1.75 -21.78 -10.00
C THR A 228 2.94 -21.86 -9.04
N VAL A 229 3.26 -20.75 -8.38
CA VAL A 229 4.30 -20.68 -7.35
C VAL A 229 3.70 -21.06 -6.00
N LEU A 230 4.31 -22.02 -5.34
CA LEU A 230 3.95 -22.51 -4.00
C LEU A 230 4.98 -22.05 -2.97
N GLY A 231 4.58 -22.02 -1.71
CA GLY A 231 5.44 -21.67 -0.57
C GLY A 231 4.65 -21.09 0.59
N GLU A 232 5.30 -21.04 1.74
CA GLU A 232 4.75 -20.46 2.96
C GLU A 232 5.76 -19.45 3.51
N PRO A 233 5.36 -18.16 3.65
CA PRO A 233 6.21 -17.15 4.27
C PRO A 233 6.49 -17.51 5.73
N ARG A 234 7.69 -17.19 6.18
CA ARG A 234 8.15 -17.39 7.56
C ARG A 234 8.78 -16.12 8.09
N LEU A 235 8.73 -15.95 9.39
CA LEU A 235 9.48 -14.89 10.06
C LEU A 235 10.98 -15.20 9.96
N PRO A 236 11.82 -14.20 9.64
CA PRO A 236 13.27 -14.38 9.69
C PRO A 236 13.71 -14.80 11.09
N ASP A 237 14.65 -15.74 11.16
CA ASP A 237 15.25 -16.20 12.41
C ASP A 237 14.23 -16.57 13.52
N SER A 238 13.04 -17.03 13.12
CA SER A 238 11.94 -17.34 14.05
C SER A 238 12.22 -18.58 14.94
N VAL A 239 13.30 -19.30 14.71
CA VAL A 239 13.70 -20.45 15.50
C VAL A 239 14.90 -20.05 16.35
N LEU A 240 14.71 -19.98 17.67
CA LEU A 240 15.82 -19.90 18.60
C LEU A 240 16.69 -21.14 18.44
N ALA A 241 18.02 -20.96 18.40
CA ALA A 241 18.93 -22.08 18.47
C ALA A 241 18.58 -22.92 19.71
N PRO A 242 18.63 -24.27 19.63
CA PRO A 242 18.18 -25.14 20.72
C PRO A 242 18.80 -24.81 22.10
N GLU A 243 19.97 -24.20 22.08
CA GLU A 243 20.72 -23.81 23.30
C GLU A 243 20.26 -22.45 23.88
N VAL A 244 19.40 -21.71 23.16
CA VAL A 244 18.95 -20.37 23.58
C VAL A 244 17.50 -20.45 24.04
N THR A 245 17.29 -20.50 25.33
CA THR A 245 15.96 -20.43 25.94
C THR A 245 15.48 -18.98 26.02
N ILE A 246 14.16 -18.78 26.08
CA ILE A 246 13.54 -17.46 26.31
C ILE A 246 14.07 -16.81 27.59
N ASP A 247 14.30 -17.57 28.63
CA ASP A 247 14.84 -17.09 29.89
C ASP A 247 16.29 -16.59 29.76
N ARG A 248 17.11 -17.27 28.97
CA ARG A 248 18.47 -16.81 28.66
C ARG A 248 18.45 -15.52 27.81
N LEU A 249 17.51 -15.41 26.88
CA LEU A 249 17.30 -14.17 26.11
C LEU A 249 16.86 -13.02 27.03
N ASN A 250 15.91 -13.23 27.92
CA ASN A 250 15.46 -12.24 28.89
C ASN A 250 16.59 -11.81 29.82
N THR A 251 17.39 -12.75 30.31
CA THR A 251 18.55 -12.44 31.14
C THR A 251 19.59 -11.60 30.39
N ARG A 252 19.89 -11.94 29.13
CA ARG A 252 20.80 -11.15 28.29
C ARG A 252 20.25 -9.74 28.00
N ARG A 253 18.95 -9.63 27.78
CA ARG A 253 18.27 -8.33 27.60
C ARG A 253 18.40 -7.45 28.87
N THR A 254 18.15 -8.03 30.04
CA THR A 254 18.25 -7.31 31.34
C THR A 254 19.68 -6.84 31.59
N LEU A 255 20.68 -7.69 31.27
CA LEU A 255 22.10 -7.31 31.37
C LEU A 255 22.48 -6.20 30.38
N SER A 256 22.02 -6.30 29.10
CA SER A 256 22.23 -5.25 28.12
C SER A 256 21.60 -3.93 28.56
N GLN A 257 20.37 -3.94 29.07
CA GLN A 257 19.69 -2.76 29.59
C GLN A 257 20.43 -2.13 30.76
N GLN A 258 20.95 -2.93 31.71
CA GLN A 258 21.74 -2.44 32.83
C GLN A 258 23.07 -1.80 32.39
N LEU A 259 23.73 -2.40 31.40
CA LEU A 259 24.94 -1.84 30.79
C LEU A 259 24.66 -0.52 30.05
N GLU A 260 23.59 -0.47 29.28
CA GLU A 260 23.14 0.72 28.53
C GLU A 260 22.74 1.85 29.49
N ASP A 261 22.02 1.57 30.57
CA ASP A 261 21.67 2.55 31.61
C ASP A 261 22.91 3.07 32.34
N SER A 262 23.95 2.25 32.44
CA SER A 262 25.23 2.65 33.01
C SER A 262 26.02 3.53 32.03
N LEU A 263 26.00 3.22 30.74
CA LEU A 263 26.61 4.02 29.67
C LEU A 263 25.87 5.35 29.45
N ARG A 264 24.52 5.35 29.48
CA ARG A 264 23.71 6.59 29.40
C ARG A 264 24.00 7.57 30.53
N ARG A 265 24.34 7.07 31.72
CA ARG A 265 24.77 7.91 32.84
C ARG A 265 26.18 8.47 32.67
N ALA A 266 27.00 7.84 31.84
CA ALA A 266 28.37 8.24 31.54
C ALA A 266 28.52 9.17 30.34
N ASP A 267 27.60 9.14 29.35
CA ASP A 267 27.76 9.89 28.12
C ASP A 267 26.41 10.45 27.59
N SER A 268 26.28 11.79 27.62
CA SER A 268 25.02 12.50 27.33
C SER A 268 24.81 12.82 25.84
N GLN A 269 25.59 12.28 24.89
CA GLN A 269 25.58 12.75 23.49
C GLN A 269 25.52 11.70 22.38
N VAL A 270 25.11 10.44 22.60
CA VAL A 270 25.11 9.44 21.52
C VAL A 270 23.71 8.99 21.16
N PRO A 271 23.39 8.78 19.85
CA PRO A 271 22.09 8.26 19.40
C PRO A 271 21.93 6.77 19.71
N ILE A 272 21.94 6.41 20.99
CA ILE A 272 21.76 5.04 21.51
C ILE A 272 20.32 4.56 21.28
N ASP A 273 19.35 5.49 21.21
CA ASP A 273 17.93 5.19 21.00
C ASP A 273 17.62 4.35 19.73
N ASN A 274 18.45 4.44 18.70
CA ASN A 274 18.24 3.69 17.46
C ASN A 274 18.69 2.23 17.56
N PHE A 275 19.76 1.97 18.29
CA PHE A 275 20.29 0.62 18.53
C PHE A 275 19.32 -0.17 19.42
N ASP A 276 18.85 0.43 20.51
CA ASP A 276 17.85 -0.13 21.40
C ASP A 276 16.56 -0.55 20.72
N ARG A 277 16.07 0.26 19.77
CA ARG A 277 14.83 -0.04 19.06
C ARG A 277 14.99 -1.20 18.10
N THR A 278 16.09 -1.27 17.39
CA THR A 278 16.37 -2.38 16.47
C THR A 278 16.52 -3.69 17.23
N GLN A 279 17.22 -3.67 18.38
CA GLN A 279 17.33 -4.84 19.25
C GLN A 279 15.99 -5.23 19.86
N ARG A 280 15.19 -4.27 20.35
CA ARG A 280 13.84 -4.55 20.88
C ARG A 280 12.93 -5.15 19.82
N ARG A 281 12.98 -4.60 18.60
CA ARG A 281 12.20 -5.14 17.47
C ARG A 281 12.63 -6.57 17.14
N ALA A 282 13.92 -6.83 17.04
CA ALA A 282 14.45 -8.20 16.84
C ALA A 282 14.06 -9.14 17.98
N PHE A 283 14.13 -8.67 19.22
CA PHE A 283 13.74 -9.45 20.39
C PHE A 283 12.22 -9.75 20.39
N ASN A 284 11.39 -8.75 20.12
CA ASN A 284 9.93 -8.93 20.04
C ASN A 284 9.56 -9.90 18.93
N LEU A 285 10.24 -9.87 17.77
CA LEU A 285 10.08 -10.85 16.71
C LEU A 285 10.35 -12.29 17.16
N LEU A 286 11.37 -12.48 18.01
CA LEU A 286 11.74 -13.79 18.53
C LEU A 286 10.82 -14.27 19.66
N THR A 287 10.21 -13.36 20.40
CA THR A 287 9.47 -13.67 21.65
C THR A 287 7.97 -13.50 21.55
N SER A 288 7.46 -12.71 20.56
CA SER A 288 6.01 -12.51 20.39
C SER A 288 5.33 -13.77 19.88
N ASN A 289 4.60 -14.43 20.76
CA ASN A 289 3.73 -15.54 20.39
C ASN A 289 2.59 -15.11 19.46
N GLU A 290 2.10 -13.89 19.60
CA GLU A 290 1.03 -13.35 18.77
C GLU A 290 1.47 -13.21 17.33
N LEU A 291 2.64 -12.62 17.08
CA LEU A 291 3.17 -12.49 15.74
C LEU A 291 3.47 -13.86 15.12
N ARG A 292 4.18 -14.73 15.85
CA ARG A 292 4.51 -16.07 15.36
C ARG A 292 3.28 -16.89 15.02
N SER A 293 2.28 -16.86 15.88
CA SER A 293 1.04 -17.61 15.65
C SER A 293 0.30 -17.17 14.39
N ALA A 294 0.50 -15.92 13.90
CA ALA A 294 -0.08 -15.48 12.63
C ALA A 294 0.46 -16.28 11.44
N PHE A 295 1.71 -16.74 11.52
CA PHE A 295 2.38 -17.51 10.46
C PHE A 295 2.20 -19.03 10.58
N GLU A 296 1.59 -19.52 11.66
CA GLU A 296 1.29 -20.95 11.85
C GLU A 296 0.02 -21.33 11.09
N LEU A 297 0.14 -21.54 9.79
CA LEU A 297 -1.00 -21.84 8.91
C LEU A 297 -1.67 -23.18 9.23
N ASP A 298 -0.96 -24.12 9.86
CA ASP A 298 -1.50 -25.42 10.25
C ASP A 298 -2.59 -25.32 11.34
N ARG A 299 -2.68 -24.18 12.00
CA ARG A 299 -3.77 -23.88 12.95
C ARG A 299 -5.06 -23.43 12.26
N GLU A 300 -5.05 -23.15 10.96
CA GLU A 300 -6.26 -22.80 10.21
C GLU A 300 -6.99 -24.05 9.71
N ASP A 301 -8.31 -23.91 9.57
CA ASP A 301 -9.13 -24.96 8.95
C ASP A 301 -8.55 -25.29 7.56
N PRO A 302 -8.22 -26.56 7.29
CA PRO A 302 -7.73 -26.99 6.00
C PRO A 302 -8.63 -26.59 4.82
N ARG A 303 -9.96 -26.57 5.02
CA ARG A 303 -10.93 -26.14 4.00
C ARG A 303 -10.79 -24.64 3.69
N LEU A 304 -10.51 -23.82 4.69
CA LEU A 304 -10.26 -22.39 4.49
C LEU A 304 -8.94 -22.19 3.73
N ARG A 305 -7.88 -22.93 4.08
CA ARG A 305 -6.62 -22.91 3.33
C ARG A 305 -6.81 -23.30 1.87
N ASP A 306 -7.63 -24.35 1.60
CA ASP A 306 -7.98 -24.74 0.23
C ASP A 306 -8.72 -23.65 -0.52
N ARG A 307 -9.60 -22.91 0.14
CA ARG A 307 -10.32 -21.78 -0.45
C ARG A 307 -9.39 -20.60 -0.80
N TYR A 308 -8.35 -20.34 -0.02
CA TYR A 308 -7.30 -19.37 -0.37
C TYR A 308 -6.37 -19.85 -1.51
N GLY A 309 -6.40 -21.16 -1.88
CA GLY A 309 -5.70 -21.73 -3.03
C GLY A 309 -4.38 -22.43 -2.71
N ARG A 310 -3.86 -22.38 -1.48
CA ARG A 310 -2.55 -22.94 -1.04
C ARG A 310 -1.36 -22.52 -1.91
N THR A 311 -1.51 -21.51 -2.72
CA THR A 311 -0.42 -20.91 -3.48
C THR A 311 0.39 -19.98 -2.57
N LEU A 312 1.55 -19.53 -3.02
CA LEU A 312 2.33 -18.56 -2.24
C LEU A 312 1.51 -17.28 -2.00
N PHE A 313 0.83 -16.77 -3.04
CA PHE A 313 -0.02 -15.59 -2.92
C PHE A 313 -1.22 -15.82 -1.99
N GLY A 314 -1.86 -17.01 -2.09
CA GLY A 314 -2.94 -17.41 -1.20
C GLY A 314 -2.52 -17.51 0.27
N ASN A 315 -1.38 -18.15 0.53
CA ASN A 315 -0.82 -18.27 1.88
C ASN A 315 -0.45 -16.88 2.46
N CYS A 316 0.17 -15.99 1.67
CA CYS A 316 0.45 -14.63 2.10
C CYS A 316 -0.85 -13.86 2.44
N SER A 317 -1.88 -14.00 1.63
CA SER A 317 -3.18 -13.33 1.84
C SER A 317 -3.89 -13.85 3.09
N LEU A 318 -3.81 -15.15 3.37
CA LEU A 318 -4.32 -15.74 4.61
C LEU A 318 -3.54 -15.23 5.84
N ILE A 319 -2.21 -15.16 5.75
CA ILE A 319 -1.39 -14.57 6.83
C ILE A 319 -1.74 -13.10 7.02
N ALA A 320 -1.97 -12.34 5.93
CA ALA A 320 -2.39 -10.94 6.02
C ALA A 320 -3.69 -10.78 6.82
N ARG A 321 -4.70 -11.61 6.58
CA ARG A 321 -5.93 -11.63 7.39
C ARG A 321 -5.62 -11.91 8.87
N ARG A 322 -4.76 -12.90 9.16
CA ARG A 322 -4.36 -13.26 10.54
C ARG A 322 -3.59 -12.13 11.24
N LEU A 323 -2.80 -11.35 10.50
CA LEU A 323 -2.11 -10.17 11.01
C LEU A 323 -3.09 -9.03 11.31
N VAL A 324 -4.13 -8.83 10.48
CA VAL A 324 -5.22 -7.88 10.75
C VAL A 324 -5.94 -8.22 12.05
N GLU A 325 -6.26 -9.48 12.30
CA GLU A 325 -6.88 -9.95 13.56
C GLU A 325 -6.04 -9.57 14.80
N ARG A 326 -4.74 -9.39 14.63
CA ARG A 326 -3.78 -8.99 15.69
C ARG A 326 -3.49 -7.51 15.73
N GLY A 327 -4.15 -6.72 14.86
CA GLY A 327 -4.05 -5.26 14.86
C GLY A 327 -2.85 -4.70 14.11
N VAL A 328 -2.18 -5.48 13.25
CA VAL A 328 -1.17 -4.95 12.33
C VAL A 328 -1.82 -3.98 11.36
N ARG A 329 -1.25 -2.77 11.24
CA ARG A 329 -1.91 -1.67 10.55
C ARG A 329 -1.72 -1.68 9.04
N PHE A 330 -0.54 -2.03 8.54
CA PHE A 330 -0.24 -2.04 7.13
C PHE A 330 0.44 -3.35 6.71
N ILE A 331 -0.23 -4.12 5.88
CA ILE A 331 0.25 -5.42 5.42
C ILE A 331 0.33 -5.39 3.90
N ASN A 332 1.52 -5.64 3.37
CA ASN A 332 1.75 -5.75 1.94
C ASN A 332 1.91 -7.22 1.56
N VAL A 333 1.15 -7.65 0.56
CA VAL A 333 1.26 -8.95 -0.09
C VAL A 333 1.60 -8.72 -1.54
N THR A 334 2.81 -9.10 -1.95
CA THR A 334 3.28 -8.91 -3.32
C THR A 334 3.27 -10.23 -4.08
N TRP A 335 2.67 -10.23 -5.26
CA TRP A 335 2.88 -11.28 -6.25
C TRP A 335 4.17 -10.97 -7.00
N ASP A 336 5.28 -11.52 -6.50
CA ASP A 336 6.65 -11.21 -6.96
C ASP A 336 7.20 -12.28 -7.90
N LEU A 337 8.35 -12.01 -8.45
CA LEU A 337 9.15 -12.87 -9.31
C LEU A 337 10.24 -13.58 -8.52
N PHE A 338 10.49 -14.85 -8.84
CA PHE A 338 11.47 -15.69 -8.14
C PHE A 338 12.37 -16.45 -9.12
N TRP A 339 12.89 -15.77 -10.13
CA TRP A 339 13.73 -16.38 -11.18
C TRP A 339 14.96 -17.15 -10.65
N ASP A 340 15.52 -16.67 -9.56
CA ASP A 340 16.68 -17.28 -8.89
C ASP A 340 16.34 -18.53 -8.10
N ARG A 341 15.08 -18.79 -7.82
CA ARG A 341 14.63 -19.88 -6.93
C ARG A 341 13.66 -20.85 -7.57
N VAL A 342 12.79 -20.39 -8.44
CA VAL A 342 11.78 -21.19 -9.12
C VAL A 342 11.80 -20.88 -10.61
N GLN A 343 12.08 -21.90 -11.43
CA GLN A 343 11.95 -21.76 -12.87
C GLN A 343 10.48 -21.83 -13.26
N ILE A 344 9.91 -20.65 -13.52
CA ILE A 344 8.62 -20.45 -14.15
C ILE A 344 8.86 -19.80 -15.51
N ASN A 345 7.94 -19.98 -16.42
CA ASN A 345 8.08 -19.50 -17.80
C ASN A 345 7.22 -18.25 -18.09
N TYR A 346 7.02 -17.44 -17.09
CA TYR A 346 6.34 -16.15 -17.15
C TYR A 346 6.84 -15.23 -16.01
N ASP A 347 6.60 -13.95 -16.13
CA ASP A 347 7.20 -12.93 -15.28
C ASP A 347 6.13 -12.24 -14.42
N ALA A 348 5.51 -12.99 -13.49
CA ALA A 348 4.41 -12.53 -12.64
C ALA A 348 3.31 -11.81 -13.47
N TRP A 349 3.14 -10.49 -13.32
CA TRP A 349 2.19 -9.71 -14.11
C TRP A 349 2.86 -8.94 -15.26
N ASP A 350 4.17 -9.16 -15.49
CA ASP A 350 4.95 -8.55 -16.58
C ASP A 350 4.81 -9.38 -17.89
N THR A 351 3.64 -9.33 -18.47
CA THR A 351 3.20 -10.25 -19.55
C THR A 351 3.57 -9.74 -20.95
N HIS A 352 4.87 -9.50 -21.22
CA HIS A 352 5.37 -9.14 -22.56
C HIS A 352 5.13 -10.20 -23.63
N THR A 353 4.91 -11.43 -23.20
CA THR A 353 4.62 -12.56 -24.09
C THR A 353 3.45 -13.37 -23.54
N ARG A 354 2.62 -13.89 -24.43
CA ARG A 354 1.52 -14.81 -24.09
C ARG A 354 0.59 -14.28 -22.98
N ASN A 355 0.31 -12.96 -22.97
CA ASN A 355 -0.49 -12.30 -21.94
C ASN A 355 -1.77 -13.07 -21.62
N PHE A 356 -2.60 -13.36 -22.63
CA PHE A 356 -3.89 -14.03 -22.44
C PHE A 356 -3.75 -15.46 -21.90
N HIS A 357 -2.73 -16.19 -22.39
CA HIS A 357 -2.47 -17.55 -21.92
C HIS A 357 -2.04 -17.59 -20.44
N VAL A 358 -1.16 -16.68 -20.01
CA VAL A 358 -0.73 -16.56 -18.62
C VAL A 358 -1.87 -16.09 -17.73
N LEU A 359 -2.58 -15.04 -18.13
CA LEU A 359 -3.72 -14.51 -17.38
C LEU A 359 -4.81 -15.58 -17.19
N LYS A 360 -5.22 -16.26 -18.26
CA LYS A 360 -6.29 -17.26 -18.26
C LYS A 360 -5.97 -18.48 -17.38
N ASN A 361 -4.74 -18.99 -17.46
CA ASN A 361 -4.41 -20.30 -16.88
C ASN A 361 -3.79 -20.24 -15.48
N VAL A 362 -3.26 -19.07 -15.07
CA VAL A 362 -2.63 -18.90 -13.75
C VAL A 362 -3.12 -17.65 -13.04
N ASN A 363 -2.80 -16.44 -13.57
CA ASN A 363 -2.92 -15.23 -12.79
C ASN A 363 -4.36 -14.92 -12.36
N LEU A 364 -5.30 -14.96 -13.31
CA LEU A 364 -6.70 -14.61 -13.01
C LEU A 364 -7.40 -15.66 -12.15
N PRO A 365 -7.32 -16.97 -12.44
CA PRO A 365 -7.92 -17.98 -11.57
C PRO A 365 -7.40 -17.96 -10.13
N GLU A 366 -6.09 -17.85 -9.96
CA GLU A 366 -5.48 -17.78 -8.63
C GLU A 366 -5.84 -16.47 -7.90
N PHE A 367 -5.78 -15.35 -8.62
CA PHE A 367 -6.17 -14.05 -8.07
C PHE A 367 -7.65 -14.02 -7.67
N ASP A 368 -8.55 -14.45 -8.56
CA ASP A 368 -10.01 -14.47 -8.34
C ASP A 368 -10.38 -15.32 -7.11
N GLN A 369 -9.75 -16.50 -7.00
CA GLN A 369 -9.93 -17.39 -5.87
C GLN A 369 -9.45 -16.75 -4.57
N THR A 370 -8.21 -16.28 -4.53
CA THR A 370 -7.58 -15.73 -3.33
C THR A 370 -8.25 -14.44 -2.87
N TYR A 371 -8.44 -13.48 -3.79
CA TYR A 371 -9.01 -12.18 -3.48
C TYR A 371 -10.46 -12.29 -2.97
N SER A 372 -11.28 -13.06 -3.65
CA SER A 372 -12.67 -13.26 -3.24
C SER A 372 -12.78 -13.99 -1.91
N THR A 373 -11.92 -14.97 -1.66
CA THR A 373 -11.85 -15.66 -0.37
C THR A 373 -11.41 -14.72 0.75
N LEU A 374 -10.45 -13.84 0.49
CA LEU A 374 -10.02 -12.83 1.47
C LEU A 374 -11.16 -11.89 1.85
N LEU A 375 -11.92 -11.37 0.88
CA LEU A 375 -13.06 -10.51 1.17
C LEU A 375 -14.15 -11.25 1.97
N GLU A 376 -14.46 -12.48 1.59
CA GLU A 376 -15.44 -13.31 2.28
C GLU A 376 -15.00 -13.64 3.72
N ASP A 377 -13.75 -14.02 3.95
CA ASP A 377 -13.21 -14.35 5.27
C ASP A 377 -13.18 -13.11 6.18
N LEU A 378 -12.74 -11.96 5.66
CA LEU A 378 -12.80 -10.69 6.37
C LEU A 378 -14.25 -10.30 6.73
N GLN A 379 -15.19 -10.47 5.80
CA GLN A 379 -16.60 -10.16 6.06
C GLN A 379 -17.21 -11.12 7.09
N ALA A 380 -16.96 -12.42 6.97
CA ALA A 380 -17.48 -13.43 7.90
C ALA A 380 -17.00 -13.22 9.35
N ARG A 381 -15.82 -12.59 9.50
CA ARG A 381 -15.22 -12.23 10.81
C ARG A 381 -15.58 -10.82 11.29
N GLY A 382 -16.35 -10.06 10.52
CA GLY A 382 -16.69 -8.67 10.85
C GLY A 382 -15.50 -7.69 10.69
N LEU A 383 -14.44 -8.09 9.99
CA LEU A 383 -13.22 -7.30 9.83
C LEU A 383 -13.23 -6.44 8.56
N LEU A 384 -14.08 -6.74 7.57
CA LEU A 384 -14.05 -6.06 6.27
C LEU A 384 -14.34 -4.55 6.38
N ASP A 385 -15.26 -4.16 7.26
CA ASP A 385 -15.64 -2.75 7.43
C ASP A 385 -14.51 -1.91 8.08
N GLU A 386 -13.56 -2.56 8.76
CA GLU A 386 -12.41 -1.95 9.41
C GLU A 386 -11.07 -2.27 8.71
N THR A 387 -11.09 -3.00 7.60
CA THR A 387 -9.91 -3.37 6.82
C THR A 387 -10.04 -2.88 5.39
N LEU A 388 -9.17 -1.97 4.99
CA LEU A 388 -9.07 -1.53 3.60
C LEU A 388 -8.24 -2.54 2.81
N VAL A 389 -8.83 -3.16 1.79
CA VAL A 389 -8.14 -4.03 0.84
C VAL A 389 -7.92 -3.25 -0.44
N VAL A 390 -6.67 -3.06 -0.83
CA VAL A 390 -6.26 -2.32 -2.04
C VAL A 390 -5.56 -3.28 -2.98
N VAL A 391 -5.95 -3.29 -4.25
CA VAL A 391 -5.25 -4.04 -5.30
C VAL A 391 -4.68 -3.07 -6.31
N MET A 392 -3.36 -3.08 -6.48
CA MET A 392 -2.67 -2.18 -7.39
C MET A 392 -1.41 -2.81 -7.98
N SER A 393 -0.85 -2.13 -8.96
CA SER A 393 0.44 -2.40 -9.59
C SER A 393 1.23 -1.10 -9.76
N GLU A 394 2.50 -1.19 -10.16
CA GLU A 394 3.32 -0.01 -10.45
C GLU A 394 2.96 0.69 -11.76
N MET A 395 2.32 -0.05 -12.69
CA MET A 395 1.92 0.43 -14.01
C MET A 395 0.83 -0.46 -14.60
N GLY A 396 0.35 -0.11 -15.78
CA GLY A 396 -0.47 -0.94 -16.65
C GLY A 396 0.32 -1.49 -17.83
N ARG A 397 -0.43 -1.92 -18.87
CA ARG A 397 0.11 -2.52 -20.08
C ARG A 397 -0.36 -1.77 -21.33
N THR A 398 0.43 -1.86 -22.42
CA THR A 398 0.07 -1.20 -23.68
C THR A 398 -1.32 -1.61 -24.17
N PRO A 399 -2.11 -0.65 -24.71
CA PRO A 399 -3.38 -0.95 -25.34
C PRO A 399 -3.24 -1.98 -26.45
N ARG A 400 -2.25 -1.80 -27.31
CA ARG A 400 -1.99 -2.70 -28.43
C ARG A 400 -1.26 -3.95 -27.99
N ILE A 401 -1.77 -5.09 -28.43
CA ILE A 401 -1.14 -6.41 -28.29
C ILE A 401 0.06 -6.46 -29.23
N ASN A 402 1.22 -6.89 -28.72
CA ASN A 402 2.45 -7.00 -29.50
C ASN A 402 2.52 -8.31 -30.30
N GLY A 403 3.57 -8.47 -31.13
CA GLY A 403 3.75 -9.64 -31.99
C GLY A 403 3.93 -10.99 -31.26
N ASN A 404 4.14 -10.98 -29.94
CA ASN A 404 4.29 -12.16 -29.10
C ASN A 404 3.00 -12.49 -28.30
N ALA A 405 1.86 -11.95 -28.72
CA ALA A 405 0.58 -12.03 -28.00
C ALA A 405 0.69 -11.54 -26.56
N GLY A 406 1.58 -10.57 -26.31
CA GLY A 406 1.81 -9.90 -25.04
C GLY A 406 1.40 -8.44 -25.07
N ARG A 407 1.60 -7.76 -23.95
CA ARG A 407 1.43 -6.32 -23.84
C ARG A 407 2.68 -5.73 -23.18
N ASP A 408 3.19 -4.62 -23.70
CA ASP A 408 4.36 -3.94 -23.18
C ASP A 408 3.99 -2.96 -22.06
N HIS A 409 4.95 -2.21 -21.53
CA HIS A 409 4.74 -1.29 -20.42
C HIS A 409 3.93 -0.06 -20.78
N TRP A 410 3.02 0.37 -19.87
CA TRP A 410 2.20 1.55 -20.06
C TRP A 410 1.82 2.19 -18.75
N THR A 411 2.18 3.46 -18.56
CA THR A 411 1.92 4.21 -17.32
C THR A 411 0.86 5.31 -17.46
N TYR A 412 0.38 5.56 -18.67
CA TYR A 412 -0.50 6.69 -18.97
C TYR A 412 -1.98 6.43 -18.67
N CYS A 413 -2.36 5.18 -18.51
CA CYS A 413 -3.71 4.80 -18.07
C CYS A 413 -3.72 3.33 -17.64
N TYR A 414 -4.12 3.08 -16.39
CA TYR A 414 -4.30 1.72 -15.88
C TYR A 414 -5.28 1.70 -14.71
N GLY A 415 -5.63 0.52 -14.25
CA GLY A 415 -6.65 0.35 -13.23
C GLY A 415 -6.11 -0.15 -11.89
N MET A 416 -6.88 0.09 -10.87
CA MET A 416 -6.75 -0.46 -9.53
C MET A 416 -8.11 -0.53 -8.86
N TRP A 417 -8.20 -1.12 -7.67
CA TRP A 417 -9.46 -1.16 -6.94
C TRP A 417 -9.29 -1.27 -5.45
N PHE A 418 -10.35 -0.89 -4.74
CA PHE A 418 -10.46 -0.83 -3.30
C PHE A 418 -11.66 -1.65 -2.82
N ALA A 419 -11.58 -2.24 -1.63
CA ALA A 419 -12.71 -2.85 -0.95
C ALA A 419 -12.57 -2.71 0.57
N GLY A 420 -13.69 -2.76 1.30
CA GLY A 420 -13.68 -2.67 2.75
C GLY A 420 -13.27 -1.31 3.31
N GLY A 421 -12.97 -1.23 4.61
CA GLY A 421 -12.50 0.00 5.26
C GLY A 421 -13.42 1.22 5.10
N GLY A 422 -14.72 0.98 4.88
CA GLY A 422 -15.71 2.03 4.64
C GLY A 422 -15.78 2.55 3.20
N ILE A 423 -15.11 1.90 2.25
CA ILE A 423 -15.16 2.22 0.82
C ILE A 423 -16.58 1.99 0.28
N ARG A 424 -17.03 2.92 -0.55
CA ARG A 424 -18.31 2.83 -1.28
C ARG A 424 -18.17 1.87 -2.46
N GLY A 425 -18.53 0.60 -2.26
CA GLY A 425 -18.52 -0.41 -3.31
C GLY A 425 -19.56 -0.14 -4.41
N GLY A 426 -19.44 -0.86 -5.54
CA GLY A 426 -20.27 -0.64 -6.71
C GLY A 426 -19.98 0.67 -7.45
N THR A 427 -18.85 1.31 -7.17
CA THR A 427 -18.45 2.59 -7.74
C THR A 427 -17.34 2.39 -8.79
N VAL A 428 -17.40 3.13 -9.89
CA VAL A 428 -16.33 3.23 -10.88
C VAL A 428 -15.89 4.68 -10.97
N VAL A 429 -14.59 4.94 -10.78
CA VAL A 429 -13.99 6.26 -10.85
C VAL A 429 -13.10 6.35 -12.09
N GLY A 430 -13.34 7.37 -12.87
CA GLY A 430 -12.61 7.67 -14.08
C GLY A 430 -12.93 6.76 -15.27
N GLU A 431 -12.50 7.19 -16.42
CA GLU A 431 -12.70 6.52 -17.70
C GLU A 431 -11.44 6.61 -18.54
N SER A 432 -11.03 5.52 -19.14
CA SER A 432 -10.03 5.50 -20.20
C SER A 432 -10.66 5.79 -21.56
N ASP A 433 -9.85 6.18 -22.52
CA ASP A 433 -10.31 6.37 -23.90
C ASP A 433 -10.78 5.05 -24.57
N GLY A 434 -11.27 5.13 -25.79
CA GLY A 434 -11.79 3.98 -26.51
C GLY A 434 -10.78 2.85 -26.77
N GLN A 435 -9.50 3.12 -26.54
CA GLN A 435 -8.40 2.17 -26.71
C GLN A 435 -7.77 1.74 -25.39
N ALA A 436 -8.22 2.25 -24.25
CA ALA A 436 -7.56 2.11 -22.94
C ALA A 436 -6.11 2.66 -22.93
N ALA A 437 -5.82 3.65 -23.79
CA ALA A 437 -4.50 4.23 -23.95
C ALA A 437 -4.25 5.38 -22.97
N TYR A 438 -5.19 6.29 -22.89
CA TYR A 438 -5.07 7.51 -22.09
C TYR A 438 -6.32 7.71 -21.24
N VAL A 439 -6.15 8.48 -20.18
CA VAL A 439 -7.27 8.90 -19.35
C VAL A 439 -8.16 9.85 -20.14
N LYS A 440 -9.44 9.53 -20.23
CA LYS A 440 -10.47 10.36 -20.85
C LYS A 440 -11.14 11.28 -19.85
N ASP A 441 -11.42 10.76 -18.65
CA ASP A 441 -12.11 11.49 -17.60
C ASP A 441 -11.56 11.16 -16.21
N ARG A 442 -11.61 12.13 -15.31
CA ARG A 442 -11.25 12.00 -13.88
C ARG A 442 -9.88 11.34 -13.68
N PRO A 443 -8.77 11.98 -14.07
CA PRO A 443 -7.44 11.45 -13.83
C PRO A 443 -7.18 11.26 -12.33
N VAL A 444 -6.55 10.15 -11.97
CA VAL A 444 -6.10 9.82 -10.62
C VAL A 444 -4.60 9.67 -10.65
N SER A 445 -3.91 10.32 -9.72
CA SER A 445 -2.47 10.20 -9.53
C SER A 445 -2.13 9.17 -8.45
N PRO A 446 -0.89 8.65 -8.41
CA PRO A 446 -0.42 7.85 -7.28
C PRO A 446 -0.53 8.58 -5.93
N GLY A 447 -0.32 9.89 -5.90
CA GLY A 447 -0.53 10.72 -4.71
C GLY A 447 -1.97 10.69 -4.21
N ASP A 448 -2.96 10.70 -5.13
CA ASP A 448 -4.38 10.60 -4.77
C ASP A 448 -4.72 9.25 -4.15
N VAL A 449 -4.10 8.18 -4.63
CA VAL A 449 -4.24 6.83 -4.05
C VAL A 449 -3.70 6.82 -2.62
N VAL A 450 -2.49 7.33 -2.41
CA VAL A 450 -1.85 7.42 -1.08
C VAL A 450 -2.71 8.28 -0.14
N ALA A 451 -3.19 9.43 -0.60
CA ALA A 451 -4.08 10.30 0.17
C ALA A 451 -5.38 9.59 0.56
N THR A 452 -5.95 8.78 -0.35
CA THR A 452 -7.16 8.00 -0.08
C THR A 452 -6.94 6.95 1.00
N ILE A 453 -5.81 6.23 0.94
CA ILE A 453 -5.43 5.23 1.94
C ILE A 453 -5.21 5.88 3.30
N TYR A 454 -4.50 7.02 3.35
CA TYR A 454 -4.29 7.74 4.60
C TYR A 454 -5.60 8.24 5.20
N GLU A 455 -6.48 8.84 4.40
CA GLU A 455 -7.77 9.29 4.92
C GLU A 455 -8.64 8.14 5.44
N ALA A 456 -8.65 7.00 4.74
CA ALA A 456 -9.34 5.80 5.23
C ALA A 456 -8.79 5.33 6.58
N LEU A 457 -7.47 5.47 6.81
CA LEU A 457 -6.79 5.16 8.08
C LEU A 457 -6.94 6.26 9.15
N GLY A 458 -7.61 7.39 8.84
CA GLY A 458 -7.69 8.54 9.74
C GLY A 458 -6.38 9.33 9.89
N ILE A 459 -5.46 9.17 8.93
CA ILE A 459 -4.22 9.95 8.84
C ILE A 459 -4.48 11.15 7.93
N ASP A 460 -4.05 12.34 8.35
CA ASP A 460 -4.07 13.52 7.46
C ASP A 460 -3.09 13.30 6.30
N PRO A 461 -3.57 13.31 5.03
CA PRO A 461 -2.70 13.16 3.86
C PRO A 461 -1.59 14.22 3.76
N ASP A 462 -1.81 15.40 4.32
CA ASP A 462 -0.86 16.51 4.33
C ASP A 462 0.02 16.55 5.57
N ILE A 463 -0.04 15.51 6.45
CA ILE A 463 0.80 15.45 7.64
C ILE A 463 2.27 15.62 7.24
N PRO A 464 3.02 16.55 7.89
CA PRO A 464 4.40 16.80 7.52
C PRO A 464 5.30 15.64 7.94
N VAL A 465 6.04 15.12 6.99
CA VAL A 465 7.12 14.16 7.19
C VAL A 465 8.44 14.87 6.85
N HIS A 466 9.39 14.86 7.77
CA HIS A 466 10.63 15.63 7.61
C HIS A 466 11.74 14.80 6.97
N ASP A 467 12.36 15.35 5.93
CA ASP A 467 13.56 14.74 5.34
C ASP A 467 14.78 14.89 6.27
N ARG A 468 15.93 14.34 5.86
CA ARG A 468 17.19 14.42 6.65
C ARG A 468 17.71 15.84 6.86
N SER A 469 17.26 16.78 6.05
CA SER A 469 17.61 18.21 6.17
C SER A 469 16.59 18.96 7.03
N GLY A 470 15.60 18.27 7.58
CA GLY A 470 14.52 18.88 8.37
C GLY A 470 13.45 19.58 7.52
N ARG A 471 13.42 19.38 6.17
CA ARG A 471 12.38 19.99 5.32
C ARG A 471 11.09 19.19 5.45
N PRO A 472 9.96 19.83 5.74
CA PRO A 472 8.66 19.19 5.77
C PRO A 472 8.18 18.86 4.36
N MET A 473 7.63 17.68 4.18
CA MET A 473 6.92 17.26 2.96
C MET A 473 5.61 16.62 3.37
N GLY A 474 4.51 16.93 2.67
CA GLY A 474 3.24 16.25 2.90
C GLY A 474 3.36 14.75 2.58
N ALA A 475 2.86 13.90 3.45
CA ALA A 475 3.02 12.44 3.33
C ALA A 475 2.44 11.86 2.04
N SER A 476 1.42 12.50 1.44
CA SER A 476 0.82 12.11 0.15
C SER A 476 1.40 12.83 -1.06
N HIS A 477 2.44 13.65 -0.88
CA HIS A 477 3.03 14.47 -1.96
C HIS A 477 2.02 15.36 -2.71
N GLY A 478 1.03 15.92 -1.98
CA GLY A 478 0.00 16.79 -2.53
C GLY A 478 -1.18 16.08 -3.20
N GLY A 479 -1.26 14.75 -3.04
CA GLY A 479 -2.39 13.96 -3.50
C GLY A 479 -3.70 14.34 -2.78
N ARG A 480 -4.81 14.12 -3.45
CA ARG A 480 -6.17 14.41 -2.94
C ARG A 480 -6.97 13.12 -2.85
N PRO A 481 -7.61 12.84 -1.71
CA PRO A 481 -8.42 11.65 -1.56
C PRO A 481 -9.52 11.53 -2.64
N ILE A 482 -9.72 10.34 -3.14
CA ILE A 482 -10.75 10.00 -4.13
C ILE A 482 -12.09 9.96 -3.40
N ARG A 483 -12.78 11.10 -3.37
CA ARG A 483 -14.01 11.30 -2.58
C ARG A 483 -15.18 10.45 -3.03
N GLU A 484 -15.20 10.05 -4.27
CA GLU A 484 -16.24 9.23 -4.88
C GLU A 484 -16.37 7.86 -4.22
N ILE A 485 -15.27 7.37 -3.64
CA ILE A 485 -15.21 6.03 -3.02
C ILE A 485 -15.14 6.05 -1.48
N LEU A 486 -15.00 7.22 -0.85
CA LEU A 486 -14.91 7.39 0.61
C LEU A 486 -16.25 7.68 1.30
#